data_774a24d217248eeeb6b2192327790e1c
#
_entry.id   774a24d217248eeeb6b2192327790e1c
#
_cell.length_a   1.000
_cell.length_b   1.000
_cell.length_c   1.000
_cell.angle_alpha   90.00
_cell.angle_beta   90.00
_cell.angle_gamma   90.00
#
_symmetry.space_group_name_H-M   'P 1'
#
loop_
_entity.id
_entity.type
_entity.pdbx_description
1 polymer ?
#
loop_
_entity_poly.entity_id
_entity_poly.type
_entity_poly.pdbx_seq_one_letter_code
_entity_poly.pdbx_strand_id
1 'polypeptide(L)'
;LITVDADQKTSYEFKPVQNIVWKCEEVNIEKTSTLLELVDLLSDRSEEGLANLTNGEKGIVTRWRLTGSSPLYHELTISDKVEEVKEILIERFFTQSPFMFPETIRLSVKPVLERSEFLSQESFITDFLRLAERGKDDNQLKTELLGMLNQPLSNRMIRKYCTEKNERELLEILEESVNLGIDLLSGQK
;
A
#
# COMPACT_ATOMS: atom_id res chain seq x y z
N LEU A 1 19.77 11.00 -26.68
CA LEU A 1 20.77 11.35 -27.68
C LEU A 1 20.05 11.73 -28.96
N ILE A 2 20.44 12.86 -29.53
CA ILE A 2 19.96 13.29 -30.85
C ILE A 2 21.15 13.25 -31.79
N THR A 3 20.99 12.59 -32.92
CA THR A 3 22.01 12.52 -33.97
C THR A 3 21.45 13.12 -35.26
N VAL A 4 22.21 14.02 -35.84
CA VAL A 4 21.90 14.60 -37.16
C VAL A 4 22.92 14.08 -38.14
N ASP A 5 22.48 13.42 -39.20
CA ASP A 5 23.35 12.90 -40.24
C ASP A 5 23.75 13.99 -41.27
N ALA A 6 24.62 13.62 -42.22
CA ALA A 6 25.09 14.54 -43.27
C ALA A 6 23.96 15.03 -44.19
N ASP A 7 22.86 14.29 -44.27
CA ASP A 7 21.66 14.62 -45.07
C ASP A 7 20.64 15.43 -44.27
N GLN A 8 21.01 15.93 -43.07
CA GLN A 8 20.18 16.69 -42.15
C GLN A 8 18.97 15.89 -41.58
N LYS A 9 18.99 14.56 -41.69
CA LYS A 9 17.99 13.72 -41.04
C LYS A 9 18.31 13.59 -39.55
N THR A 10 17.30 13.84 -38.72
CA THR A 10 17.42 13.74 -37.28
C THR A 10 16.91 12.40 -36.79
N SER A 11 17.74 11.70 -36.05
CA SER A 11 17.35 10.51 -35.28
C SER A 11 17.49 10.78 -33.78
N TYR A 12 16.66 10.14 -32.97
CA TYR A 12 16.74 10.25 -31.51
C TYR A 12 16.76 8.87 -30.88
N GLU A 13 17.59 8.71 -29.87
CA GLU A 13 17.71 7.53 -29.05
C GLU A 13 17.60 7.94 -27.59
N PHE A 14 16.70 7.31 -26.84
CA PHE A 14 16.67 7.52 -25.40
C PHE A 14 17.84 6.74 -24.77
N LYS A 15 18.73 7.46 -24.08
CA LYS A 15 19.78 6.86 -23.27
C LYS A 15 19.56 7.24 -21.82
N PRO A 16 19.31 6.26 -20.91
CA PRO A 16 19.25 6.54 -19.50
C PRO A 16 20.63 7.04 -19.02
N VAL A 17 20.63 8.14 -18.29
CA VAL A 17 21.84 8.74 -17.71
C VAL A 17 21.79 8.78 -16.18
N GLN A 18 20.81 8.09 -15.60
CA GLN A 18 20.63 8.01 -14.17
C GLN A 18 21.68 7.10 -13.53
N ASN A 19 22.23 7.54 -12.41
CA ASN A 19 23.13 6.72 -11.59
C ASN A 19 22.37 5.94 -10.52
N ILE A 20 21.18 6.39 -10.16
CA ILE A 20 20.31 5.80 -9.12
C ILE A 20 18.92 5.63 -9.70
N VAL A 21 18.35 4.45 -9.53
CA VAL A 21 16.99 4.13 -9.95
C VAL A 21 16.04 4.35 -8.79
N TRP A 22 14.97 5.11 -9.00
CA TRP A 22 13.87 5.24 -8.04
C TRP A 22 12.76 4.29 -8.40
N LYS A 23 12.34 3.47 -7.43
CA LYS A 23 11.25 2.52 -7.61
C LYS A 23 10.16 2.70 -6.54
N CYS A 24 8.92 2.52 -6.97
CA CYS A 24 7.79 2.28 -6.06
C CYS A 24 7.31 0.87 -6.33
N GLU A 25 7.40 0.01 -5.34
CA GLU A 25 7.00 -1.40 -5.47
C GLU A 25 5.89 -1.74 -4.48
N GLU A 26 4.90 -2.44 -4.99
CA GLU A 26 3.80 -2.97 -4.20
C GLU A 26 4.07 -4.44 -3.90
N VAL A 27 4.01 -4.81 -2.63
CA VAL A 27 4.29 -6.16 -2.16
C VAL A 27 3.08 -6.67 -1.37
N ASN A 28 2.48 -7.74 -1.85
CA ASN A 28 1.41 -8.43 -1.14
C ASN A 28 2.03 -9.34 -0.07
N ILE A 29 1.63 -9.13 1.19
CA ILE A 29 2.13 -9.86 2.37
C ILE A 29 1.11 -10.82 2.96
N GLU A 30 0.10 -11.22 2.20
CA GLU A 30 -0.98 -12.11 2.67
C GLU A 30 -0.47 -13.47 3.17
N LYS A 31 0.62 -13.95 2.59
CA LYS A 31 1.25 -15.21 2.98
C LYS A 31 2.34 -15.07 4.05
N THR A 32 2.57 -13.87 4.53
CA THR A 32 3.64 -13.54 5.47
C THR A 32 3.07 -13.51 6.88
N SER A 33 3.60 -14.36 7.77
CA SER A 33 3.08 -14.55 9.13
C SER A 33 4.02 -14.02 10.21
N THR A 34 5.29 -13.78 9.87
CA THR A 34 6.32 -13.31 10.81
C THR A 34 7.12 -12.14 10.23
N LEU A 35 7.68 -11.29 11.10
CA LEU A 35 8.57 -10.22 10.67
C LEU A 35 9.80 -10.73 9.92
N LEU A 36 10.31 -11.91 10.30
CA LEU A 36 11.44 -12.52 9.60
C LEU A 36 11.09 -12.84 8.15
N GLU A 37 9.92 -13.48 7.92
CA GLU A 37 9.43 -13.75 6.57
C GLU A 37 9.21 -12.46 5.76
N LEU A 38 8.78 -11.37 6.41
CA LEU A 38 8.66 -10.06 5.76
C LEU A 38 10.03 -9.52 5.35
N VAL A 39 11.01 -9.57 6.24
CA VAL A 39 12.39 -9.15 5.93
C VAL A 39 12.96 -9.96 4.78
N ASP A 40 12.77 -11.28 4.78
CA ASP A 40 13.26 -12.15 3.72
C ASP A 40 12.56 -11.85 2.39
N LEU A 41 11.24 -11.68 2.37
CA LEU A 41 10.48 -11.30 1.18
C LEU A 41 10.97 -9.98 0.58
N LEU A 42 11.17 -8.95 1.41
CA LEU A 42 11.66 -7.66 0.95
C LEU A 42 13.13 -7.72 0.52
N SER A 43 13.91 -8.60 1.13
CA SER A 43 15.30 -8.85 0.74
C SER A 43 15.37 -9.50 -0.63
N ASP A 44 14.59 -10.55 -0.89
CA ASP A 44 14.52 -11.22 -2.19
C ASP A 44 14.12 -10.23 -3.29
N ARG A 45 13.14 -9.36 -3.05
CA ARG A 45 12.74 -8.30 -3.96
C ARG A 45 13.84 -7.27 -4.21
N SER A 46 14.62 -6.96 -3.18
CA SER A 46 15.75 -6.05 -3.28
C SER A 46 16.86 -6.64 -4.13
N GLU A 47 17.20 -7.90 -3.92
CA GLU A 47 18.19 -8.65 -4.73
C GLU A 47 17.75 -8.76 -6.20
N GLU A 48 16.49 -9.09 -6.45
CA GLU A 48 15.91 -9.11 -7.79
C GLU A 48 16.00 -7.73 -8.45
N GLY A 49 15.69 -6.68 -7.70
CA GLY A 49 15.81 -5.30 -8.17
C GLY A 49 17.23 -4.92 -8.54
N LEU A 50 18.21 -5.28 -7.70
CA LEU A 50 19.62 -5.02 -7.94
C LEU A 50 20.16 -5.82 -9.13
N ALA A 51 19.76 -7.08 -9.29
CA ALA A 51 20.16 -7.92 -10.43
C ALA A 51 19.66 -7.40 -11.78
N ASN A 52 18.57 -6.64 -11.78
CA ASN A 52 17.99 -6.03 -12.99
C ASN A 52 18.65 -4.70 -13.40
N LEU A 53 19.68 -4.23 -12.70
CA LEU A 53 20.46 -3.05 -13.09
C LEU A 53 21.40 -3.41 -14.25
N THR A 54 21.24 -2.76 -15.39
CA THR A 54 21.95 -3.14 -16.64
C THR A 54 22.80 -2.03 -17.25
N ASN A 55 22.62 -0.78 -16.81
CA ASN A 55 23.24 0.39 -17.45
C ASN A 55 24.35 1.03 -16.60
N GLY A 56 24.89 0.29 -15.63
CA GLY A 56 25.94 0.80 -14.74
C GLY A 56 25.39 1.71 -13.63
N GLU A 57 24.12 1.56 -13.28
CA GLU A 57 23.52 2.22 -12.14
C GLU A 57 24.23 1.78 -10.85
N LYS A 58 24.38 2.72 -9.91
CA LYS A 58 25.09 2.51 -8.65
C LYS A 58 24.18 1.96 -7.56
N GLY A 59 22.87 2.04 -7.73
CA GLY A 59 21.93 1.55 -6.74
C GLY A 59 20.47 1.91 -7.04
N ILE A 60 19.63 1.45 -6.11
CA ILE A 60 18.18 1.64 -6.14
C ILE A 60 17.74 2.33 -4.86
N VAL A 61 16.84 3.29 -4.98
CA VAL A 61 16.06 3.82 -3.86
C VAL A 61 14.64 3.33 -4.02
N THR A 62 14.15 2.57 -3.04
CA THR A 62 12.85 1.90 -3.14
C THR A 62 11.88 2.46 -2.10
N ARG A 63 10.67 2.75 -2.56
CA ARG A 63 9.50 2.99 -1.74
C ARG A 63 8.61 1.76 -1.79
N TRP A 64 8.48 1.08 -0.66
CA TRP A 64 7.64 -0.09 -0.54
C TRP A 64 6.21 0.29 -0.17
N ARG A 65 5.23 -0.41 -0.76
CA ARG A 65 3.84 -0.40 -0.33
C ARG A 65 3.44 -1.84 0.00
N LEU A 66 3.24 -2.13 1.28
CA LEU A 66 2.77 -3.45 1.73
C LEU A 66 1.26 -3.52 1.60
N THR A 67 0.74 -4.56 0.95
CA THR A 67 -0.69 -4.75 0.67
C THR A 67 -1.15 -6.15 1.06
N GLY A 68 -2.46 -6.39 1.02
CA GLY A 68 -3.09 -7.67 1.35
C GLY A 68 -3.61 -7.71 2.78
N SER A 69 -4.12 -8.88 3.18
CA SER A 69 -4.56 -9.15 4.56
C SER A 69 -3.52 -10.03 5.25
N SER A 70 -2.98 -9.58 6.37
CA SER A 70 -1.89 -10.31 7.05
C SER A 70 -2.09 -10.35 8.56
N PRO A 71 -1.73 -11.47 9.21
CA PRO A 71 -1.68 -11.56 10.68
C PRO A 71 -0.69 -10.55 11.29
N LEU A 72 0.28 -10.04 10.50
CA LEU A 72 1.21 -9.01 10.93
C LEU A 72 0.60 -7.61 11.04
N TYR A 73 -0.68 -7.42 10.64
CA TYR A 73 -1.32 -6.11 10.64
C TYR A 73 -1.14 -5.35 11.96
N HIS A 74 -1.49 -5.97 13.09
CA HIS A 74 -1.39 -5.35 14.42
C HIS A 74 0.07 -5.02 14.78
N GLU A 75 0.98 -5.95 14.54
CA GLU A 75 2.39 -5.77 14.85
C GLU A 75 3.01 -4.62 14.04
N LEU A 76 2.64 -4.50 12.77
CA LEU A 76 3.14 -3.44 11.88
C LEU A 76 2.49 -2.07 12.16
N THR A 77 1.25 -2.02 12.63
CA THR A 77 0.52 -0.75 12.82
C THR A 77 0.69 -0.13 14.21
N ILE A 78 0.96 -0.93 15.24
CA ILE A 78 0.98 -0.49 16.65
C ILE A 78 2.39 -0.23 17.17
N SER A 79 3.41 -0.77 16.51
CA SER A 79 4.80 -0.69 16.98
C SER A 79 5.74 -0.10 15.92
N ASP A 80 6.96 0.27 16.34
CA ASP A 80 8.01 0.75 15.44
C ASP A 80 8.62 -0.37 14.57
N LYS A 81 7.88 -1.47 14.37
CA LYS A 81 8.34 -2.65 13.63
C LYS A 81 8.61 -2.36 12.15
N VAL A 82 7.90 -1.42 11.57
CA VAL A 82 8.16 -0.97 10.20
C VAL A 82 9.55 -0.33 10.09
N GLU A 83 9.92 0.49 11.06
CA GLU A 83 11.26 1.09 11.09
C GLU A 83 12.34 0.05 11.40
N GLU A 84 12.08 -0.94 12.26
CA GLU A 84 12.98 -2.07 12.52
C GLU A 84 13.26 -2.87 11.23
N VAL A 85 12.22 -3.22 10.48
CA VAL A 85 12.36 -3.89 9.17
C VAL A 85 13.19 -3.04 8.20
N LYS A 86 12.92 -1.74 8.15
CA LYS A 86 13.65 -0.80 7.30
C LYS A 86 15.13 -0.71 7.68
N GLU A 87 15.46 -0.65 8.96
CA GLU A 87 16.85 -0.63 9.46
C GLU A 87 17.60 -1.90 9.08
N ILE A 88 16.98 -3.08 9.23
CA ILE A 88 17.59 -4.35 8.81
C ILE A 88 17.90 -4.35 7.29
N LEU A 89 16.99 -3.83 6.47
CA LEU A 89 17.23 -3.72 5.02
C LEU A 89 18.34 -2.73 4.70
N ILE A 90 18.46 -1.61 5.42
CA ILE A 90 19.54 -0.65 5.28
C ILE A 90 20.89 -1.31 5.63
N GLU A 91 20.98 -2.00 6.76
CA GLU A 91 22.20 -2.71 7.16
C GLU A 91 22.62 -3.76 6.14
N ARG A 92 21.65 -4.49 5.59
CA ARG A 92 21.90 -5.58 4.62
C ARG A 92 22.36 -5.08 3.25
N PHE A 93 21.82 -3.97 2.74
CA PHE A 93 21.96 -3.59 1.34
C PHE A 93 22.66 -2.25 1.07
N PHE A 94 22.66 -1.32 2.02
CA PHE A 94 23.17 0.03 1.76
C PHE A 94 24.69 0.10 1.55
N THR A 95 25.43 -0.82 2.16
CA THR A 95 26.92 -0.88 2.03
C THR A 95 27.38 -1.68 0.80
N GLN A 96 26.46 -2.30 0.06
CA GLN A 96 26.77 -3.08 -1.15
C GLN A 96 27.01 -2.16 -2.37
N SER A 97 27.57 -2.73 -3.44
CA SER A 97 27.71 -2.03 -4.72
C SER A 97 27.31 -2.99 -5.85
N PRO A 98 26.18 -2.76 -6.53
CA PRO A 98 25.23 -1.66 -6.34
C PRO A 98 24.47 -1.77 -5.01
N PHE A 99 24.03 -0.64 -4.46
CA PHE A 99 23.31 -0.59 -3.19
C PHE A 99 21.78 -0.55 -3.38
N MET A 100 21.02 -0.93 -2.33
CA MET A 100 19.61 -0.62 -2.21
C MET A 100 19.36 0.17 -0.92
N PHE A 101 18.50 1.21 -1.03
CA PHE A 101 18.07 2.02 0.09
C PHE A 101 16.55 2.07 0.18
N PRO A 102 15.94 1.55 1.26
CA PRO A 102 14.50 1.66 1.50
C PRO A 102 14.17 3.09 2.00
N GLU A 103 13.67 3.93 1.12
CA GLU A 103 13.29 5.31 1.49
C GLU A 103 12.14 5.29 2.49
N THR A 104 11.08 4.51 2.18
CA THR A 104 9.93 4.37 3.07
C THR A 104 9.22 3.03 2.84
N ILE A 105 8.57 2.53 3.90
CA ILE A 105 7.67 1.39 3.87
C ILE A 105 6.28 1.89 4.27
N ARG A 106 5.34 1.90 3.33
CA ARG A 106 3.95 2.33 3.56
C ARG A 106 3.06 1.13 3.74
N LEU A 107 2.20 1.20 4.75
CA LEU A 107 1.21 0.16 5.04
C LEU A 107 -0.10 0.45 4.31
N SER A 108 -0.56 -0.51 3.54
CA SER A 108 -1.91 -0.63 2.97
C SER A 108 -2.44 -2.03 3.26
N VAL A 109 -2.03 -2.59 4.40
CA VAL A 109 -2.35 -3.94 4.86
C VAL A 109 -3.69 -3.89 5.61
N LYS A 110 -4.44 -4.99 5.54
CA LYS A 110 -5.69 -5.18 6.29
C LYS A 110 -5.50 -6.29 7.32
N PRO A 111 -6.23 -6.27 8.45
CA PRO A 111 -6.23 -7.41 9.37
C PRO A 111 -6.81 -8.65 8.70
N VAL A 112 -6.37 -9.82 9.12
CA VAL A 112 -7.02 -11.09 8.76
C VAL A 112 -8.25 -11.21 9.66
N LEU A 113 -9.41 -10.98 9.08
CA LEU A 113 -10.67 -11.07 9.80
C LEU A 113 -11.42 -12.33 9.37
N GLU A 114 -11.44 -13.32 10.23
CA GLU A 114 -12.34 -14.46 10.08
C GLU A 114 -13.76 -14.06 10.50
N ARG A 115 -14.46 -13.34 9.63
CA ARG A 115 -15.83 -12.85 9.88
C ARG A 115 -16.79 -13.97 10.30
N SER A 116 -16.55 -15.19 9.84
CA SER A 116 -17.33 -16.38 10.22
C SER A 116 -17.28 -16.67 11.72
N GLU A 117 -16.13 -16.43 12.37
CA GLU A 117 -16.01 -16.63 13.82
C GLU A 117 -16.86 -15.62 14.60
N PHE A 118 -16.86 -14.35 14.18
CA PHE A 118 -17.67 -13.35 14.83
C PHE A 118 -19.18 -13.55 14.58
N LEU A 119 -19.58 -14.03 13.42
CA LEU A 119 -20.99 -14.26 13.09
C LEU A 119 -21.61 -15.46 13.84
N SER A 120 -20.78 -16.35 14.39
CA SER A 120 -21.23 -17.50 15.18
C SER A 120 -21.54 -17.18 16.64
N GLN A 121 -21.15 -16.00 17.13
CA GLN A 121 -21.36 -15.57 18.51
C GLN A 121 -22.45 -14.50 18.59
N GLU A 122 -23.32 -14.54 19.62
CA GLU A 122 -24.22 -13.44 19.94
C GLU A 122 -23.41 -12.34 20.65
N SER A 123 -22.88 -11.40 19.87
CA SER A 123 -22.07 -10.30 20.38
C SER A 123 -22.41 -9.00 19.67
N PHE A 124 -22.05 -7.87 20.29
CA PHE A 124 -22.18 -6.55 19.68
C PHE A 124 -21.46 -6.46 18.31
N ILE A 125 -20.33 -7.14 18.17
CA ILE A 125 -19.59 -7.22 16.90
C ILE A 125 -20.43 -7.90 15.81
N THR A 126 -21.16 -8.96 16.17
CA THR A 126 -22.08 -9.64 15.25
C THR A 126 -23.18 -8.71 14.74
N ASP A 127 -23.79 -7.93 15.65
CA ASP A 127 -24.85 -6.98 15.28
C ASP A 127 -24.27 -5.84 14.42
N PHE A 128 -23.07 -5.35 14.75
CA PHE A 128 -22.36 -4.37 13.93
C PHE A 128 -22.09 -4.89 12.51
N LEU A 129 -21.58 -6.12 12.37
CA LEU A 129 -21.35 -6.75 11.08
C LEU A 129 -22.62 -6.91 10.26
N ARG A 130 -23.70 -7.39 10.89
CA ARG A 130 -25.02 -7.54 10.21
C ARG A 130 -25.56 -6.19 9.74
N LEU A 131 -25.39 -5.14 10.54
CA LEU A 131 -25.82 -3.80 10.15
C LEU A 131 -24.99 -3.27 8.97
N ALA A 132 -23.69 -3.48 9.02
CA ALA A 132 -22.77 -3.06 7.96
C ALA A 132 -23.09 -3.79 6.62
N GLU A 133 -23.34 -5.10 6.65
CA GLU A 133 -23.73 -5.86 5.45
C GLU A 133 -25.06 -5.37 4.87
N ARG A 134 -26.07 -5.12 5.70
CA ARG A 134 -27.34 -4.53 5.24
C ARG A 134 -27.14 -3.15 4.60
N GLY A 135 -26.24 -2.34 5.18
CA GLY A 135 -25.94 -1.00 4.66
C GLY A 135 -25.32 -1.01 3.26
N LYS A 136 -24.58 -2.09 2.90
CA LYS A 136 -24.02 -2.24 1.55
C LYS A 136 -25.08 -2.43 0.46
N ASP A 137 -26.23 -2.99 0.81
CA ASP A 137 -27.32 -3.25 -0.12
C ASP A 137 -28.38 -2.14 -0.12
N ASP A 138 -28.34 -1.22 0.84
CA ASP A 138 -29.27 -0.11 0.97
C ASP A 138 -28.91 1.05 0.05
N ASN A 139 -29.63 1.17 -1.06
CA ASN A 139 -29.39 2.24 -2.04
C ASN A 139 -29.69 3.65 -1.50
N GLN A 140 -30.63 3.80 -0.56
CA GLN A 140 -30.92 5.09 0.05
C GLN A 140 -29.73 5.53 0.93
N LEU A 141 -29.26 4.63 1.79
CA LEU A 141 -28.11 4.88 2.66
C LEU A 141 -26.86 5.18 1.83
N LYS A 142 -26.60 4.44 0.74
CA LYS A 142 -25.47 4.72 -0.17
C LYS A 142 -25.55 6.13 -0.75
N THR A 143 -26.72 6.56 -1.17
CA THR A 143 -26.93 7.89 -1.74
C THR A 143 -26.65 8.98 -0.69
N GLU A 144 -27.13 8.81 0.53
CA GLU A 144 -26.91 9.74 1.64
C GLU A 144 -25.41 9.83 1.98
N LEU A 145 -24.73 8.67 2.11
CA LEU A 145 -23.29 8.62 2.42
C LEU A 145 -22.44 9.25 1.30
N LEU A 146 -22.75 9.00 0.03
CA LEU A 146 -22.09 9.67 -1.09
C LEU A 146 -22.29 11.19 -1.05
N GLY A 147 -23.50 11.64 -0.70
CA GLY A 147 -23.79 13.05 -0.50
C GLY A 147 -22.89 13.66 0.59
N MET A 148 -22.75 12.98 1.72
CA MET A 148 -21.89 13.43 2.83
C MET A 148 -20.41 13.46 2.44
N LEU A 149 -19.91 12.40 1.77
CA LEU A 149 -18.51 12.31 1.33
C LEU A 149 -18.15 13.39 0.30
N ASN A 150 -19.11 13.73 -0.57
CA ASN A 150 -18.89 14.72 -1.62
C ASN A 150 -19.22 16.16 -1.17
N GLN A 151 -19.88 16.36 -0.03
CA GLN A 151 -20.20 17.67 0.50
C GLN A 151 -19.00 18.63 0.60
N PRO A 152 -17.79 18.20 1.04
CA PRO A 152 -16.62 19.09 1.09
C PRO A 152 -16.20 19.62 -0.28
N LEU A 153 -16.56 18.95 -1.38
CA LEU A 153 -16.26 19.38 -2.75
C LEU A 153 -17.10 20.58 -3.21
N SER A 154 -18.10 21.01 -2.42
CA SER A 154 -18.76 22.29 -2.62
C SER A 154 -17.77 23.47 -2.47
N ASN A 155 -16.70 23.28 -1.69
CA ASN A 155 -15.61 24.24 -1.57
C ASN A 155 -14.69 24.17 -2.80
N ARG A 156 -14.56 25.29 -3.52
CA ARG A 156 -13.75 25.41 -4.74
C ARG A 156 -12.27 25.05 -4.53
N MET A 157 -11.73 25.33 -3.35
CA MET A 157 -10.32 25.01 -3.02
C MET A 157 -10.12 23.50 -2.88
N ILE A 158 -11.05 22.82 -2.24
CA ILE A 158 -10.99 21.34 -2.06
C ILE A 158 -11.17 20.63 -3.40
N ARG A 159 -12.12 21.08 -4.24
CA ARG A 159 -12.36 20.51 -5.58
C ARG A 159 -11.13 20.54 -6.48
N LYS A 160 -10.18 21.46 -6.22
CA LYS A 160 -8.92 21.52 -6.99
C LYS A 160 -7.99 20.35 -6.74
N TYR A 161 -8.10 19.71 -5.56
CA TYR A 161 -7.18 18.65 -5.11
C TYR A 161 -7.87 17.30 -4.89
N CYS A 162 -9.19 17.28 -4.82
CA CYS A 162 -9.97 16.07 -4.57
C CYS A 162 -11.00 15.88 -5.68
N THR A 163 -11.20 14.63 -6.07
CA THR A 163 -12.23 14.22 -7.03
C THR A 163 -13.47 13.73 -6.30
N GLU A 164 -14.60 13.81 -6.98
CA GLU A 164 -15.88 13.29 -6.48
C GLU A 164 -15.81 11.77 -6.32
N LYS A 165 -16.29 11.28 -5.18
CA LYS A 165 -16.33 9.85 -4.87
C LYS A 165 -17.52 9.20 -5.54
N ASN A 166 -17.30 8.03 -6.11
CA ASN A 166 -18.32 7.20 -6.74
C ASN A 166 -18.74 6.03 -5.82
N GLU A 167 -19.76 5.27 -6.25
CA GLU A 167 -20.30 4.16 -5.48
C GLU A 167 -19.26 3.06 -5.18
N ARG A 168 -18.37 2.78 -6.11
CA ARG A 168 -17.30 1.80 -5.89
C ARG A 168 -16.35 2.24 -4.79
N GLU A 169 -15.90 3.49 -4.83
CA GLU A 169 -15.03 4.05 -3.79
C GLU A 169 -15.74 4.13 -2.44
N LEU A 170 -17.07 4.39 -2.42
CA LEU A 170 -17.86 4.32 -1.20
C LEU A 170 -17.84 2.91 -0.59
N LEU A 171 -18.03 1.87 -1.40
CA LEU A 171 -18.01 0.49 -0.92
C LEU A 171 -16.63 0.10 -0.37
N GLU A 172 -15.55 0.57 -0.99
CA GLU A 172 -14.19 0.39 -0.48
C GLU A 172 -14.00 1.06 0.88
N ILE A 173 -14.49 2.31 1.06
CA ILE A 173 -14.45 3.04 2.33
C ILE A 173 -15.29 2.35 3.41
N LEU A 174 -16.47 1.87 3.06
CA LEU A 174 -17.33 1.11 3.98
C LEU A 174 -16.64 -0.17 4.45
N GLU A 175 -16.02 -0.91 3.55
CA GLU A 175 -15.27 -2.12 3.89
C GLU A 175 -14.11 -1.83 4.83
N GLU A 176 -13.35 -0.78 4.59
CA GLU A 176 -12.27 -0.34 5.48
C GLU A 176 -12.80 0.11 6.84
N SER A 177 -13.92 0.82 6.87
CA SER A 177 -14.57 1.26 8.11
C SER A 177 -15.07 0.09 8.95
N VAL A 178 -15.62 -0.95 8.29
CA VAL A 178 -16.04 -2.19 8.97
C VAL A 178 -14.84 -2.90 9.60
N ASN A 179 -13.75 -3.04 8.86
CA ASN A 179 -12.55 -3.68 9.36
C ASN A 179 -11.96 -2.91 10.56
N LEU A 180 -11.90 -1.59 10.48
CA LEU A 180 -11.49 -0.73 11.60
C LEU A 180 -12.44 -0.87 12.80
N GLY A 181 -13.75 -0.92 12.56
CA GLY A 181 -14.75 -1.09 13.62
C GLY A 181 -14.58 -2.41 14.36
N ILE A 182 -14.35 -3.52 13.64
CA ILE A 182 -14.10 -4.82 14.26
C ILE A 182 -12.82 -4.76 15.11
N ASP A 183 -11.75 -4.19 14.57
CA ASP A 183 -10.46 -4.04 15.23
C ASP A 183 -10.60 -3.31 16.58
N LEU A 184 -11.30 -2.18 16.57
CA LEU A 184 -11.55 -1.38 17.76
C LEU A 184 -12.46 -2.10 18.79
N LEU A 185 -13.44 -2.88 18.31
CA LEU A 185 -14.40 -3.56 19.16
C LEU A 185 -13.89 -4.89 19.69
N SER A 186 -13.01 -5.58 18.96
CA SER A 186 -12.40 -6.84 19.40
C SER A 186 -11.41 -6.66 20.56
N GLY A 187 -10.99 -5.43 20.84
CA GLY A 187 -10.09 -5.12 21.95
C GLY A 187 -8.71 -5.75 21.83
N GLN A 188 -8.33 -6.18 20.65
CA GLN A 188 -6.97 -6.65 20.37
C GLN A 188 -6.03 -5.43 20.43
N LYS A 189 -5.46 -5.21 21.61
CA LYS A 189 -4.38 -4.27 21.87
C LYS A 189 -3.04 -4.96 21.64
#